data_3b8a44a35a3f2321610b15d11cee863f
#
_entry.id   3b8a44a35a3f2321610b15d11cee863f
#
_cell.length_a   1.000
_cell.length_b   1.000
_cell.length_c   1.000
_cell.angle_alpha   90.00
_cell.angle_beta   90.00
_cell.angle_gamma   90.00
#
_symmetry.space_group_name_H-M   'P 1'
#
loop_
_entity.id
_entity.type
_entity.pdbx_description
1 polymer ?
#
loop_
_entity_poly.entity_id
_entity_poly.type
_entity_poly.pdbx_seq_one_letter_code
_entity_poly.pdbx_strand_id
1 'polypeptide(L)'
;MTEYDYWKIFPRMPKKVTIGDITVRDGFQHLEKFVSTRAKLFYAQEMVFAGCRNIEVTNLGNPYLMPQFSDAEEVLAELRSDRFRRRCEKRGINIDDVCITAVTIREPSVDKAIALKQKGIGPDRVLMMVSTEEEHHFANSGTTLPMYWKEAERATRKARDAGIKMCGTVSTIWGSPIAGAPELKDAV
;
A
#
# COMPACT_ATOMS: atom_id res chain seq x y z
N MET A 1 -12.25 26.60 -25.89
CA MET A 1 -12.33 25.52 -24.92
C MET A 1 -13.31 25.95 -23.86
N THR A 2 -14.50 25.38 -23.83
CA THR A 2 -15.48 25.65 -22.78
C THR A 2 -14.93 25.11 -21.48
N GLU A 3 -14.81 26.00 -20.48
CA GLU A 3 -14.44 25.66 -19.13
C GLU A 3 -15.51 24.69 -18.59
N TYR A 4 -15.16 23.40 -18.48
CA TYR A 4 -16.07 22.42 -17.90
C TYR A 4 -16.20 22.73 -16.42
N ASP A 5 -17.40 23.08 -16.00
CA ASP A 5 -17.70 23.33 -14.58
C ASP A 5 -17.80 21.98 -13.85
N TYR A 6 -16.64 21.40 -13.55
CA TYR A 6 -16.53 20.12 -12.86
C TYR A 6 -17.24 20.09 -11.51
N TRP A 7 -17.40 21.26 -10.88
CA TRP A 7 -18.06 21.38 -9.58
C TRP A 7 -19.57 21.09 -9.67
N LYS A 8 -20.20 21.34 -10.82
CA LYS A 8 -21.60 20.97 -11.06
C LYS A 8 -21.77 19.46 -11.26
N ILE A 9 -20.75 18.81 -11.84
CA ILE A 9 -20.77 17.35 -12.09
C ILE A 9 -20.48 16.59 -10.79
N PHE A 10 -19.63 17.14 -9.92
CA PHE A 10 -19.17 16.49 -8.68
C PHE A 10 -19.47 17.35 -7.43
N PRO A 11 -20.75 17.59 -7.10
CA PRO A 11 -21.12 18.49 -6.00
C PRO A 11 -20.66 18.01 -4.61
N ARG A 12 -20.21 16.76 -4.50
CA ARG A 12 -19.70 16.13 -3.26
C ARG A 12 -18.18 15.96 -3.22
N MET A 13 -17.46 16.61 -4.12
CA MET A 13 -15.98 16.52 -4.07
C MET A 13 -15.44 17.10 -2.76
N PRO A 14 -14.45 16.42 -2.13
CA PRO A 14 -13.83 16.92 -0.92
C PRO A 14 -13.08 18.23 -1.22
N LYS A 15 -13.19 19.21 -0.32
CA LYS A 15 -12.47 20.49 -0.44
C LYS A 15 -10.95 20.34 -0.19
N LYS A 16 -10.52 19.22 0.41
CA LYS A 16 -9.12 18.93 0.73
C LYS A 16 -8.86 17.44 0.52
N VAL A 17 -7.73 17.12 -0.08
CA VAL A 17 -7.24 15.77 -0.27
C VAL A 17 -5.85 15.63 0.33
N THR A 18 -5.48 14.41 0.73
CA THR A 18 -4.11 14.09 1.13
C THR A 18 -3.47 13.31 0.01
N ILE A 19 -2.34 13.81 -0.48
CA ILE A 19 -1.57 13.15 -1.54
C ILE A 19 -0.74 12.04 -0.91
N GLY A 20 -0.73 10.86 -1.57
CA GLY A 20 0.12 9.73 -1.24
C GLY A 20 1.11 9.44 -2.36
N ASP A 21 2.27 8.89 -2.00
CA ASP A 21 3.28 8.42 -2.94
C ASP A 21 3.41 6.89 -2.84
N ILE A 22 3.48 6.23 -4.00
CA ILE A 22 3.63 4.78 -4.14
C ILE A 22 4.87 4.37 -4.94
N THR A 23 5.75 5.33 -5.25
CA THR A 23 6.94 5.13 -6.11
C THR A 23 7.81 3.99 -5.62
N VAL A 24 8.10 3.95 -4.32
CA VAL A 24 9.00 2.95 -3.73
C VAL A 24 8.42 1.54 -3.79
N ARG A 25 7.10 1.42 -3.76
CA ARG A 25 6.44 0.12 -3.89
C ARG A 25 6.07 -0.16 -5.34
N ASP A 26 5.12 0.55 -5.90
CA ASP A 26 4.58 0.24 -7.23
C ASP A 26 5.56 0.58 -8.35
N GLY A 27 6.20 1.74 -8.25
CA GLY A 27 7.17 2.17 -9.25
C GLY A 27 8.38 1.24 -9.37
N PHE A 28 8.86 0.68 -8.26
CA PHE A 28 10.02 -0.23 -8.29
C PHE A 28 9.64 -1.69 -8.50
N GLN A 29 8.38 -2.07 -8.32
CA GLN A 29 7.91 -3.45 -8.40
C GLN A 29 8.24 -4.12 -9.73
N HIS A 30 8.18 -3.36 -10.83
CA HIS A 30 8.33 -3.87 -12.18
C HIS A 30 9.77 -3.82 -12.70
N LEU A 31 10.71 -3.34 -11.91
CA LEU A 31 12.11 -3.27 -12.33
C LEU A 31 12.76 -4.65 -12.25
N GLU A 32 13.41 -5.05 -13.34
CA GLU A 32 14.12 -6.34 -13.42
C GLU A 32 15.31 -6.42 -12.45
N LYS A 33 16.02 -5.29 -12.28
CA LYS A 33 17.15 -5.21 -11.35
C LYS A 33 16.68 -4.82 -9.97
N PHE A 34 17.18 -5.54 -8.97
CA PHE A 34 16.91 -5.20 -7.57
C PHE A 34 17.36 -3.77 -7.26
N VAL A 35 16.43 -2.95 -6.81
CA VAL A 35 16.72 -1.62 -6.30
C VAL A 35 17.27 -1.75 -4.90
N SER A 36 18.47 -1.25 -4.65
CA SER A 36 19.09 -1.37 -3.34
C SER A 36 18.24 -0.74 -2.23
N THR A 37 18.28 -1.33 -1.04
CA THR A 37 17.62 -0.81 0.17
C THR A 37 17.96 0.67 0.39
N ARG A 38 19.22 1.05 0.17
CA ARG A 38 19.68 2.44 0.27
C ARG A 38 18.93 3.37 -0.69
N ALA A 39 18.71 2.95 -1.93
CA ALA A 39 17.97 3.75 -2.91
C ALA A 39 16.49 3.87 -2.52
N LYS A 40 15.85 2.77 -2.12
CA LYS A 40 14.46 2.79 -1.63
C LYS A 40 14.29 3.74 -0.45
N LEU A 41 15.19 3.67 0.52
CA LEU A 41 15.21 4.55 1.68
C LEU A 41 15.43 6.02 1.29
N PHE A 42 16.32 6.27 0.33
CA PHE A 42 16.53 7.63 -0.18
C PHE A 42 15.21 8.20 -0.73
N TYR A 43 14.55 7.49 -1.64
CA TYR A 43 13.29 7.97 -2.23
C TYR A 43 12.19 8.13 -1.19
N ALA A 44 11.97 7.14 -0.32
CA ALA A 44 10.96 7.22 0.72
C ALA A 44 11.18 8.43 1.66
N GLN A 45 12.42 8.67 2.06
CA GLN A 45 12.77 9.80 2.92
C GLN A 45 12.59 11.14 2.23
N GLU A 46 13.00 11.25 0.95
CA GLU A 46 12.82 12.49 0.19
C GLU A 46 11.33 12.80 -0.06
N MET A 47 10.47 11.78 -0.27
CA MET A 47 9.02 11.99 -0.35
C MET A 47 8.47 12.55 0.96
N VAL A 48 8.90 12.03 2.12
CA VAL A 48 8.51 12.57 3.43
C VAL A 48 8.98 14.02 3.58
N PHE A 49 10.21 14.32 3.18
CA PHE A 49 10.78 15.67 3.25
C PHE A 49 10.10 16.64 2.27
N ALA A 50 9.63 16.17 1.13
CA ALA A 50 8.82 16.93 0.18
C ALA A 50 7.38 17.21 0.67
N GLY A 51 6.97 16.62 1.79
CA GLY A 51 5.66 16.87 2.40
C GLY A 51 4.63 15.76 2.23
N CYS A 52 4.97 14.64 1.59
CA CYS A 52 4.05 13.49 1.54
C CYS A 52 3.77 12.96 2.95
N ARG A 53 2.50 12.74 3.24
CA ARG A 53 2.03 12.22 4.54
C ARG A 53 1.43 10.82 4.45
N ASN A 54 1.33 10.28 3.24
CA ASN A 54 1.03 8.88 2.98
C ASN A 54 2.08 8.34 2.02
N ILE A 55 2.81 7.31 2.43
CA ILE A 55 3.81 6.65 1.58
C ILE A 55 3.62 5.14 1.62
N GLU A 56 3.65 4.53 0.45
CA GLU A 56 3.61 3.08 0.29
C GLU A 56 5.02 2.60 -0.06
N VAL A 57 5.64 1.88 0.87
CA VAL A 57 7.10 1.69 0.85
C VAL A 57 7.55 0.27 0.56
N THR A 58 6.67 -0.73 0.70
CA THR A 58 7.06 -2.13 0.53
C THR A 58 5.85 -3.05 0.34
N ASN A 59 6.15 -4.32 0.02
CA ASN A 59 5.21 -5.42 -0.02
C ASN A 59 5.69 -6.53 0.92
N LEU A 60 4.82 -7.00 1.80
CA LEU A 60 5.12 -8.06 2.79
C LEU A 60 4.74 -9.47 2.30
N GLY A 61 4.40 -9.60 1.02
CA GLY A 61 4.13 -10.89 0.38
C GLY A 61 5.34 -11.80 0.30
N ASN A 62 5.19 -12.87 -0.48
CA ASN A 62 6.26 -13.85 -0.67
C ASN A 62 7.46 -13.23 -1.42
N PRO A 63 8.66 -13.16 -0.82
CA PRO A 63 9.83 -12.55 -1.44
C PRO A 63 10.35 -13.32 -2.66
N TYR A 64 10.01 -14.59 -2.82
CA TYR A 64 10.34 -15.34 -4.04
C TYR A 64 9.50 -14.88 -5.25
N LEU A 65 8.27 -14.44 -5.01
CA LEU A 65 7.39 -13.91 -6.06
C LEU A 65 7.61 -12.39 -6.26
N MET A 66 8.07 -11.71 -5.23
CA MET A 66 8.28 -10.27 -5.18
C MET A 66 9.70 -9.94 -4.68
N PRO A 67 10.77 -10.32 -5.43
CA PRO A 67 12.15 -10.19 -4.97
C PRO A 67 12.56 -8.74 -4.68
N GLN A 68 11.93 -7.77 -5.34
CA GLN A 68 12.15 -6.36 -5.05
C GLN A 68 11.89 -5.96 -3.60
N PHE A 69 11.10 -6.73 -2.85
CA PHE A 69 10.73 -6.43 -1.47
C PHE A 69 11.30 -7.42 -0.45
N SER A 70 12.36 -8.16 -0.83
CA SER A 70 13.06 -9.07 0.10
C SER A 70 13.67 -8.34 1.30
N ASP A 71 13.91 -7.04 1.19
CA ASP A 71 14.42 -6.12 2.21
C ASP A 71 13.33 -5.34 2.98
N ALA A 72 12.08 -5.77 2.91
CA ALA A 72 10.93 -5.05 3.49
C ALA A 72 11.09 -4.72 4.97
N GLU A 73 11.63 -5.65 5.78
CA GLU A 73 11.84 -5.43 7.21
C GLU A 73 12.90 -4.36 7.47
N GLU A 74 13.98 -4.34 6.70
CA GLU A 74 15.05 -3.36 6.80
C GLU A 74 14.54 -1.95 6.42
N VAL A 75 13.76 -1.84 5.33
CA VAL A 75 13.15 -0.57 4.90
C VAL A 75 12.24 -0.02 6.00
N LEU A 76 11.37 -0.84 6.56
CA LEU A 76 10.46 -0.43 7.61
C LEU A 76 11.21 -0.04 8.90
N ALA A 77 12.20 -0.83 9.30
CA ALA A 77 13.01 -0.56 10.50
C ALA A 77 13.73 0.79 10.40
N GLU A 78 14.34 1.10 9.24
CA GLU A 78 15.03 2.37 9.06
C GLU A 78 14.07 3.57 9.07
N LEU A 79 12.89 3.44 8.47
CA LEU A 79 11.87 4.50 8.50
C LEU A 79 11.26 4.72 9.89
N ARG A 80 11.43 3.77 10.82
CA ARG A 80 11.05 3.88 12.24
C ARG A 80 12.22 4.22 13.17
N SER A 81 13.44 4.33 12.61
CA SER A 81 14.63 4.58 13.40
C SER A 81 14.65 5.98 14.01
N ASP A 82 15.29 6.09 15.19
CA ASP A 82 15.57 7.39 15.82
C ASP A 82 16.41 8.31 14.93
N ARG A 83 17.25 7.72 14.08
CA ARG A 83 18.05 8.46 13.10
C ARG A 83 17.14 9.18 12.11
N PHE A 84 16.15 8.49 11.57
CA PHE A 84 15.22 9.11 10.61
C PHE A 84 14.29 10.10 11.32
N ARG A 85 13.79 9.77 12.51
CA ARG A 85 12.98 10.68 13.33
C ARG A 85 13.69 12.02 13.54
N ARG A 86 14.94 12.01 14.00
CA ARG A 86 15.74 13.23 14.19
C ARG A 86 15.96 14.02 12.88
N ARG A 87 16.06 13.35 11.75
CA ARG A 87 16.16 14.02 10.43
C ARG A 87 14.85 14.71 10.04
N CYS A 88 13.72 14.13 10.37
CA CYS A 88 12.39 14.74 10.18
C CYS A 88 12.23 15.97 11.09
N GLU A 89 12.52 15.82 12.37
CA GLU A 89 12.41 16.91 13.36
C GLU A 89 13.22 18.15 12.96
N LYS A 90 14.46 17.95 12.47
CA LYS A 90 15.30 19.06 11.97
C LYS A 90 14.66 19.82 10.78
N ARG A 91 13.63 19.25 10.14
CA ARG A 91 12.87 19.84 9.05
C ARG A 91 11.47 20.29 9.47
N GLY A 92 11.18 20.27 10.76
CA GLY A 92 9.86 20.59 11.30
C GLY A 92 8.79 19.54 10.95
N ILE A 93 9.21 18.29 10.65
CA ILE A 93 8.31 17.20 10.30
C ILE A 93 8.18 16.26 11.50
N ASN A 94 6.95 16.04 11.96
CA ASN A 94 6.67 14.96 12.89
C ASN A 94 6.43 13.68 12.07
N ILE A 95 7.31 12.67 12.24
CA ILE A 95 7.19 11.39 11.51
C ILE A 95 5.92 10.60 11.89
N ASP A 96 5.35 10.84 13.07
CA ASP A 96 4.13 10.19 13.51
C ASP A 96 2.88 10.69 12.75
N ASP A 97 2.99 11.82 12.02
CA ASP A 97 1.97 12.32 11.10
C ASP A 97 2.07 11.67 9.70
N VAL A 98 3.09 10.84 9.47
CA VAL A 98 3.30 10.14 8.19
C VAL A 98 2.77 8.71 8.30
N CYS A 99 1.78 8.40 7.49
CA CYS A 99 1.24 7.05 7.37
C CYS A 99 2.12 6.21 6.46
N ILE A 100 2.86 5.27 7.04
CA ILE A 100 3.67 4.29 6.30
C ILE A 100 2.80 3.08 5.99
N THR A 101 2.66 2.77 4.70
CA THR A 101 1.83 1.66 4.20
C THR A 101 2.70 0.55 3.63
N ALA A 102 2.32 -0.70 3.92
CA ALA A 102 2.84 -1.88 3.27
C ALA A 102 1.72 -2.66 2.56
N VAL A 103 1.99 -3.18 1.36
CA VAL A 103 1.04 -4.06 0.66
C VAL A 103 1.08 -5.45 1.30
N THR A 104 -0.11 -6.02 1.49
CA THR A 104 -0.32 -7.37 2.00
C THR A 104 -1.38 -8.05 1.14
N ILE A 105 -0.99 -9.03 0.33
CA ILE A 105 -1.93 -9.68 -0.59
C ILE A 105 -2.75 -10.76 0.13
N ARG A 106 -2.16 -11.43 1.10
CA ARG A 106 -2.74 -12.59 1.80
C ARG A 106 -2.62 -12.43 3.32
N GLU A 107 -3.45 -13.17 4.06
CA GLU A 107 -3.46 -13.17 5.53
C GLU A 107 -2.06 -13.38 6.17
N PRO A 108 -1.18 -14.30 5.69
CA PRO A 108 0.17 -14.43 6.24
C PRO A 108 1.03 -13.16 6.16
N SER A 109 0.80 -12.32 5.14
CA SER A 109 1.49 -11.03 5.01
C SER A 109 0.99 -10.03 6.05
N VAL A 110 -0.28 -10.10 6.42
CA VAL A 110 -0.86 -9.30 7.51
C VAL A 110 -0.31 -9.77 8.86
N ASP A 111 -0.19 -11.08 9.08
CA ASP A 111 0.44 -11.62 10.29
C ASP A 111 1.90 -11.15 10.42
N LYS A 112 2.64 -11.08 9.30
CA LYS A 112 3.98 -10.50 9.26
C LYS A 112 3.98 -9.01 9.64
N ALA A 113 3.04 -8.22 9.11
CA ALA A 113 2.90 -6.81 9.47
C ALA A 113 2.63 -6.62 10.97
N ILE A 114 1.79 -7.47 11.55
CA ILE A 114 1.49 -7.48 12.99
C ILE A 114 2.74 -7.79 13.82
N ALA A 115 3.50 -8.82 13.44
CA ALA A 115 4.74 -9.17 14.11
C ALA A 115 5.77 -8.03 14.06
N LEU A 116 5.89 -7.34 12.92
CA LEU A 116 6.74 -6.17 12.78
C LEU A 116 6.24 -4.99 13.64
N LYS A 117 4.93 -4.80 13.73
CA LYS A 117 4.33 -3.77 14.60
C LYS A 117 4.65 -4.02 16.07
N GLN A 118 4.59 -5.27 16.52
CA GLN A 118 4.96 -5.66 17.89
C GLN A 118 6.45 -5.40 18.20
N LYS A 119 7.32 -5.47 17.18
CA LYS A 119 8.74 -5.08 17.28
C LYS A 119 8.96 -3.55 17.24
N GLY A 120 7.92 -2.75 17.05
CA GLY A 120 8.02 -1.29 16.92
C GLY A 120 8.46 -0.79 15.53
N ILE A 121 8.57 -1.67 14.54
CA ILE A 121 9.04 -1.34 13.18
C ILE A 121 7.98 -1.56 12.09
N GLY A 122 6.75 -1.90 12.46
CA GLY A 122 5.68 -2.21 11.52
C GLY A 122 5.08 -1.00 10.81
N PRO A 123 4.28 -1.26 9.76
CA PRO A 123 3.54 -0.22 9.06
C PRO A 123 2.38 0.32 9.93
N ASP A 124 1.90 1.52 9.60
CA ASP A 124 0.68 2.09 10.19
C ASP A 124 -0.57 1.56 9.49
N ARG A 125 -0.42 1.23 8.21
CA ARG A 125 -1.50 0.75 7.36
C ARG A 125 -1.01 -0.40 6.51
N VAL A 126 -1.87 -1.39 6.33
CA VAL A 126 -1.69 -2.44 5.33
C VAL A 126 -2.73 -2.28 4.23
N LEU A 127 -2.37 -2.69 3.02
CA LEU A 127 -3.24 -2.64 1.86
C LEU A 127 -3.47 -4.04 1.34
N MET A 128 -4.74 -4.44 1.27
CA MET A 128 -5.18 -5.65 0.56
C MET A 128 -5.93 -5.24 -0.71
N MET A 129 -5.79 -6.02 -1.77
CA MET A 129 -6.46 -5.74 -3.04
C MET A 129 -7.26 -6.95 -3.51
N VAL A 130 -8.41 -6.67 -4.10
CA VAL A 130 -9.27 -7.61 -4.78
C VAL A 130 -9.48 -7.13 -6.22
N SER A 131 -9.56 -8.06 -7.17
CA SER A 131 -9.95 -7.73 -8.54
C SER A 131 -11.43 -7.99 -8.74
N THR A 132 -12.04 -7.30 -9.70
CA THR A 132 -13.46 -7.49 -10.05
C THR A 132 -13.72 -8.84 -10.71
N GLU A 133 -12.72 -9.45 -11.36
CA GLU A 133 -12.86 -10.74 -12.03
C GLU A 133 -12.00 -11.82 -11.37
N GLU A 134 -12.53 -13.04 -11.40
CA GLU A 134 -11.93 -14.23 -10.80
C GLU A 134 -10.54 -14.53 -11.39
N GLU A 135 -10.40 -14.47 -12.72
CA GLU A 135 -9.17 -14.83 -13.43
C GLU A 135 -8.00 -13.91 -13.06
N HIS A 136 -8.25 -12.59 -13.08
CA HIS A 136 -7.24 -11.62 -12.70
C HIS A 136 -6.95 -11.69 -11.21
N HIS A 137 -7.99 -11.90 -10.38
CA HIS A 137 -7.81 -12.08 -8.95
C HIS A 137 -6.94 -13.28 -8.63
N PHE A 138 -7.22 -14.42 -9.28
CA PHE A 138 -6.44 -15.65 -9.09
C PHE A 138 -4.99 -15.49 -9.55
N ALA A 139 -4.76 -14.81 -10.69
CA ALA A 139 -3.41 -14.54 -11.19
C ALA A 139 -2.58 -13.71 -10.18
N ASN A 140 -3.20 -12.76 -9.47
CA ASN A 140 -2.52 -11.91 -8.51
C ASN A 140 -2.38 -12.51 -7.11
N SER A 141 -3.37 -13.26 -6.64
CA SER A 141 -3.47 -13.72 -5.25
C SER A 141 -3.22 -15.21 -5.06
N GLY A 142 -3.33 -16.01 -6.14
CA GLY A 142 -3.26 -17.47 -6.09
C GLY A 142 -4.45 -18.11 -5.37
N THR A 143 -5.59 -17.39 -5.24
CA THR A 143 -6.79 -17.91 -4.57
C THR A 143 -8.05 -17.42 -5.25
N THR A 144 -9.18 -18.12 -5.04
CA THR A 144 -10.49 -17.73 -5.58
C THR A 144 -11.12 -16.58 -4.78
N LEU A 145 -11.97 -15.79 -5.40
CA LEU A 145 -12.67 -14.68 -4.73
C LEU A 145 -13.43 -15.12 -3.45
N PRO A 146 -14.23 -16.22 -3.46
CA PRO A 146 -14.92 -16.64 -2.25
C PRO A 146 -13.99 -17.04 -1.10
N MET A 147 -12.83 -17.63 -1.40
CA MET A 147 -11.81 -17.97 -0.39
C MET A 147 -11.10 -16.71 0.11
N TYR A 148 -10.78 -15.81 -0.81
CA TYR A 148 -10.12 -14.55 -0.49
C TYR A 148 -10.96 -13.68 0.44
N TRP A 149 -12.28 -13.56 0.22
CA TRP A 149 -13.14 -12.77 1.07
C TRP A 149 -13.15 -13.26 2.52
N LYS A 150 -13.21 -14.57 2.72
CA LYS A 150 -13.12 -15.18 4.07
C LYS A 150 -11.76 -14.88 4.72
N GLU A 151 -10.70 -14.93 3.94
CA GLU A 151 -9.35 -14.61 4.41
C GLU A 151 -9.20 -13.12 4.73
N ALA A 152 -9.69 -12.24 3.85
CA ALA A 152 -9.64 -10.79 4.01
C ALA A 152 -10.40 -10.33 5.26
N GLU A 153 -11.55 -10.96 5.56
CA GLU A 153 -12.31 -10.69 6.79
C GLU A 153 -11.48 -11.00 8.04
N ARG A 154 -10.84 -12.18 8.10
CA ARG A 154 -9.98 -12.57 9.23
C ARG A 154 -8.78 -11.63 9.34
N ALA A 155 -8.10 -11.37 8.22
CA ALA A 155 -6.94 -10.49 8.15
C ALA A 155 -7.28 -9.06 8.62
N THR A 156 -8.43 -8.54 8.22
CA THR A 156 -8.91 -7.21 8.63
C THR A 156 -9.16 -7.14 10.14
N ARG A 157 -9.79 -8.17 10.71
CA ARG A 157 -10.00 -8.25 12.17
C ARG A 157 -8.67 -8.26 12.92
N LYS A 158 -7.72 -9.13 12.50
CA LYS A 158 -6.39 -9.20 13.10
C LYS A 158 -5.64 -7.87 13.02
N ALA A 159 -5.63 -7.22 11.86
CA ALA A 159 -4.96 -5.93 11.67
C ALA A 159 -5.55 -4.86 12.60
N ARG A 160 -6.88 -4.75 12.64
CA ARG A 160 -7.59 -3.82 13.52
C ARG A 160 -7.25 -4.06 14.99
N ASP A 161 -7.28 -5.32 15.45
CA ASP A 161 -7.03 -5.67 16.85
C ASP A 161 -5.55 -5.41 17.24
N ALA A 162 -4.63 -5.40 16.26
CA ALA A 162 -3.23 -5.00 16.41
C ALA A 162 -2.99 -3.48 16.23
N GLY A 163 -4.04 -2.68 16.04
CA GLY A 163 -3.91 -1.24 15.83
C GLY A 163 -3.29 -0.84 14.48
N ILE A 164 -3.42 -1.70 13.45
CA ILE A 164 -2.97 -1.43 12.08
C ILE A 164 -4.20 -1.07 11.24
N LYS A 165 -4.14 0.06 10.53
CA LYS A 165 -5.21 0.47 9.62
C LYS A 165 -5.25 -0.46 8.41
N MET A 166 -6.45 -0.81 7.94
CA MET A 166 -6.63 -1.58 6.71
C MET A 166 -7.12 -0.66 5.58
N CYS A 167 -6.49 -0.78 4.42
CA CYS A 167 -6.96 -0.20 3.17
C CYS A 167 -7.37 -1.33 2.23
N GLY A 168 -8.59 -1.29 1.73
CA GLY A 168 -9.06 -2.17 0.66
C GLY A 168 -8.94 -1.45 -0.69
N THR A 169 -8.44 -2.15 -1.70
CA THR A 169 -8.39 -1.66 -3.08
C THR A 169 -9.13 -2.63 -3.98
N VAL A 170 -10.07 -2.11 -4.77
CA VAL A 170 -10.72 -2.86 -5.84
C VAL A 170 -10.02 -2.51 -7.14
N SER A 171 -9.37 -3.48 -7.78
CA SER A 171 -8.67 -3.32 -9.04
C SER A 171 -9.52 -3.81 -10.22
N THR A 172 -9.10 -3.41 -11.42
CA THR A 172 -9.72 -3.79 -12.69
C THR A 172 -11.16 -3.32 -12.90
N ILE A 173 -11.63 -2.32 -12.14
CA ILE A 173 -13.01 -1.79 -12.24
C ILE A 173 -13.33 -1.16 -13.60
N TRP A 174 -12.33 -0.78 -14.38
CA TRP A 174 -12.48 -0.20 -15.72
C TRP A 174 -12.08 -1.16 -16.84
N GLY A 175 -11.54 -2.30 -16.51
CA GLY A 175 -11.11 -3.34 -17.45
C GLY A 175 -9.90 -4.12 -16.94
N SER A 176 -9.84 -5.36 -17.39
CA SER A 176 -8.78 -6.32 -17.08
C SER A 176 -8.04 -6.72 -18.36
N PRO A 177 -6.71 -6.84 -18.32
CA PRO A 177 -5.96 -7.37 -19.47
C PRO A 177 -6.24 -8.85 -19.73
N ILE A 178 -6.88 -9.56 -18.80
CA ILE A 178 -7.18 -11.00 -18.88
C ILE A 178 -8.64 -11.21 -19.31
N ALA A 179 -9.60 -10.59 -18.60
CA ALA A 179 -11.03 -10.84 -18.75
C ALA A 179 -11.78 -9.71 -19.49
N GLY A 180 -11.10 -8.64 -19.88
CA GLY A 180 -11.72 -7.49 -20.55
C GLY A 180 -12.45 -6.56 -19.59
N ALA A 181 -13.54 -5.93 -20.05
CA ALA A 181 -14.32 -4.99 -19.24
C ALA A 181 -15.27 -5.75 -18.30
N PRO A 182 -15.22 -5.49 -16.98
CA PRO A 182 -16.15 -6.08 -16.02
C PRO A 182 -17.55 -5.46 -16.18
N GLU A 183 -18.56 -6.16 -15.70
CA GLU A 183 -19.88 -5.56 -15.52
C GLU A 183 -19.86 -4.65 -14.28
N LEU A 184 -20.63 -3.55 -14.33
CA LEU A 184 -20.67 -2.59 -13.22
C LEU A 184 -21.07 -3.24 -11.88
N LYS A 185 -21.91 -4.27 -11.90
CA LYS A 185 -22.30 -5.05 -10.71
C LYS A 185 -21.14 -5.74 -10.01
N ASP A 186 -20.03 -6.03 -10.74
CA ASP A 186 -18.86 -6.72 -10.19
C ASP A 186 -17.93 -5.75 -9.43
N ALA A 187 -18.15 -4.44 -9.60
CA ALA A 187 -17.37 -3.37 -8.95
C ALA A 187 -18.10 -2.72 -7.75
N VAL A 188 -19.36 -3.10 -7.51
CA VAL A 188 -20.24 -2.57 -6.46
C VAL A 188 -20.62 -3.69 -5.49
#